data_4c6ab5a76b1b576423d7313993f83c67
#
_entry.id   4c6ab5a76b1b576423d7313993f83c67
#
_cell.length_a   1.000
_cell.length_b   1.000
_cell.length_c   1.000
_cell.angle_alpha   90.00
_cell.angle_beta   90.00
_cell.angle_gamma   90.00
#
_symmetry.space_group_name_H-M   'P 1'
#
loop_
_entity.id
_entity.type
_entity.pdbx_description
1 polymer ?
#
loop_
_entity_poly.entity_id
_entity_poly.type
_entity_poly.pdbx_seq_one_letter_code
_entity_poly.pdbx_strand_id
1 'polypeptide(L)'
;MIEGFCTNTGKDVFIHALCNSVGGYVHQNDIQNIGQFEQGNWPHLDWNKWTDKPCVVVGTLRGTERIIWECQKRNHPFYYMDHAYFGATRYYKSKGPNGVLYRLIRSQMQLNYIVELEKEDYQRIKKFGKQEWKPFHKNGEHILLCPPTKAICRLYNLGDEQLWIDTQLTELQKYTDRNIIVRKKDTKVSLQKHLENCHAVVTHQSTAAIEAILAGVPSFCDNVSAANEVSESLYENIETPYYPDDDLIKQWVDSLLSVQFTGDEFKDGTAYHTATRLQT
;
A
#
# COMPACT_ATOMS: atom_id res chain seq x y z
N MET A 1 23.89 -0.26 4.13
CA MET A 1 24.05 -0.05 2.67
C MET A 1 22.91 -0.76 1.96
N ILE A 2 22.29 -0.15 0.95
CA ILE A 2 21.15 -0.69 0.18
C ILE A 2 21.36 -0.50 -1.32
N GLU A 3 20.59 -1.20 -2.15
CA GLU A 3 20.59 -1.03 -3.61
C GLU A 3 19.22 -0.55 -4.10
N GLY A 4 19.21 0.65 -4.69
CA GLY A 4 18.02 1.30 -5.25
C GLY A 4 17.82 0.94 -6.72
N PHE A 5 16.55 0.72 -7.12
CA PHE A 5 16.18 0.40 -8.50
C PHE A 5 15.22 1.47 -9.03
N CYS A 6 15.72 2.34 -9.89
CA CYS A 6 15.02 3.49 -10.45
C CYS A 6 14.60 3.24 -11.90
N THR A 7 13.41 3.73 -12.27
CA THR A 7 12.82 3.55 -13.60
C THR A 7 12.41 4.86 -14.27
N ASN A 8 13.18 5.91 -14.03
CA ASN A 8 12.99 7.25 -14.59
C ASN A 8 11.57 7.80 -14.35
N THR A 9 11.12 7.69 -13.11
CA THR A 9 9.89 8.34 -12.64
C THR A 9 10.29 9.55 -11.81
N GLY A 10 9.54 10.63 -11.81
CA GLY A 10 9.85 11.77 -10.92
C GLY A 10 9.91 11.42 -9.42
N LYS A 11 9.66 10.16 -9.03
CA LYS A 11 9.77 9.63 -7.66
C LYS A 11 11.17 9.11 -7.35
N ASP A 12 12.00 8.91 -8.34
CA ASP A 12 13.36 8.35 -8.20
C ASP A 12 14.24 9.18 -7.29
N VAL A 13 13.97 10.49 -7.19
CA VAL A 13 14.66 11.40 -6.27
C VAL A 13 14.63 10.90 -4.80
N PHE A 14 13.60 10.20 -4.38
CA PHE A 14 13.49 9.66 -3.03
C PHE A 14 14.32 8.38 -2.85
N ILE A 15 14.45 7.55 -3.90
CA ILE A 15 15.37 6.40 -3.89
C ILE A 15 16.81 6.89 -3.81
N HIS A 16 17.17 7.88 -4.64
CA HIS A 16 18.50 8.48 -4.58
C HIS A 16 18.81 9.08 -3.21
N ALA A 17 17.85 9.83 -2.62
CA ALA A 17 18.01 10.39 -1.30
C ALA A 17 18.25 9.30 -0.24
N LEU A 18 17.41 8.25 -0.26
CA LEU A 18 17.52 7.14 0.68
C LEU A 18 18.85 6.38 0.53
N CYS A 19 19.24 6.03 -0.71
CA CYS A 19 20.50 5.34 -0.95
C CYS A 19 21.70 6.18 -0.51
N ASN A 20 21.71 7.47 -0.84
CA ASN A 20 22.80 8.38 -0.45
C ASN A 20 22.91 8.50 1.08
N SER A 21 21.80 8.56 1.81
CA SER A 21 21.82 8.71 3.27
C SER A 21 22.42 7.52 4.02
N VAL A 22 22.45 6.33 3.41
CA VAL A 22 22.96 5.09 4.03
C VAL A 22 24.12 4.44 3.25
N GLY A 23 24.74 5.21 2.35
CA GLY A 23 25.88 4.74 1.54
C GLY A 23 25.52 3.67 0.52
N GLY A 24 24.28 3.73 -0.02
CA GLY A 24 23.78 2.79 -1.01
C GLY A 24 24.18 3.13 -2.45
N TYR A 25 23.84 2.23 -3.37
CA TYR A 25 24.01 2.39 -4.82
C TYR A 25 22.66 2.41 -5.52
N VAL A 26 22.56 3.09 -6.68
CA VAL A 26 21.33 3.16 -7.47
C VAL A 26 21.56 2.59 -8.86
N HIS A 27 20.78 1.59 -9.21
CA HIS A 27 20.64 1.07 -10.58
C HIS A 27 19.58 1.89 -11.31
N GLN A 28 19.97 2.52 -12.41
CA GLN A 28 19.07 3.29 -13.25
C GLN A 28 18.64 2.46 -14.47
N ASN A 29 17.36 2.40 -14.73
CA ASN A 29 16.80 1.79 -15.94
C ASN A 29 15.92 2.82 -16.66
N ASP A 30 16.44 3.38 -17.75
CA ASP A 30 15.76 4.40 -18.56
C ASP A 30 14.73 3.76 -19.51
N ILE A 31 13.67 3.22 -18.94
CA ILE A 31 12.54 2.73 -19.74
C ILE A 31 11.72 3.92 -20.21
N GLN A 32 11.93 4.33 -21.46
CA GLN A 32 11.24 5.47 -22.05
C GLN A 32 9.79 5.14 -22.49
N ASN A 33 9.47 3.89 -22.76
CA ASN A 33 8.17 3.47 -23.30
C ASN A 33 7.34 2.68 -22.30
N ILE A 34 6.16 3.19 -21.98
CA ILE A 34 5.17 2.56 -21.10
C ILE A 34 4.76 1.15 -21.58
N GLY A 35 4.77 0.89 -22.89
CA GLY A 35 4.45 -0.44 -23.47
C GLY A 35 5.52 -1.53 -23.28
N GLN A 36 6.71 -1.19 -22.79
CA GLN A 36 7.76 -2.16 -22.46
C GLN A 36 7.64 -2.75 -21.04
N PHE A 37 6.55 -2.48 -20.34
CA PHE A 37 6.27 -2.95 -18.99
C PHE A 37 6.25 -4.45 -18.81
N GLU A 38 5.84 -5.18 -19.84
CA GLU A 38 5.54 -6.61 -19.71
C GLU A 38 6.78 -7.49 -19.56
N GLN A 39 7.96 -6.95 -19.76
CA GLN A 39 9.18 -7.77 -19.74
C GLN A 39 10.17 -7.46 -18.61
N GLY A 40 9.90 -6.45 -17.76
CA GLY A 40 10.72 -6.15 -16.58
C GLY A 40 12.22 -6.18 -16.87
N ASN A 41 12.65 -5.58 -17.99
CA ASN A 41 14.00 -5.77 -18.47
C ASN A 41 14.97 -4.85 -17.73
N TRP A 42 15.83 -5.45 -16.93
CA TRP A 42 17.01 -4.83 -16.31
C TRP A 42 18.25 -5.41 -16.98
N PRO A 43 18.63 -4.95 -18.19
CA PRO A 43 19.62 -5.60 -19.04
C PRO A 43 21.04 -5.65 -18.46
N HIS A 44 21.33 -4.78 -17.48
CA HIS A 44 22.64 -4.73 -16.81
C HIS A 44 22.67 -5.54 -15.52
N LEU A 45 21.58 -6.17 -15.11
CA LEU A 45 21.59 -7.04 -13.94
C LEU A 45 21.97 -8.47 -14.35
N ASP A 46 22.97 -9.02 -13.68
CA ASP A 46 23.22 -10.45 -13.73
C ASP A 46 22.32 -11.16 -12.71
N TRP A 47 21.19 -11.68 -13.19
CA TRP A 47 20.22 -12.37 -12.34
C TRP A 47 20.77 -13.61 -11.62
N ASN A 48 21.94 -14.12 -12.03
CA ASN A 48 22.62 -15.22 -11.35
C ASN A 48 23.50 -14.74 -10.19
N LYS A 49 23.88 -13.47 -10.20
CA LYS A 49 24.68 -12.82 -9.16
C LYS A 49 23.86 -11.78 -8.44
N TRP A 50 22.89 -12.25 -7.63
CA TRP A 50 22.05 -11.36 -6.86
C TRP A 50 22.86 -10.63 -5.77
N THR A 51 22.44 -9.40 -5.47
CA THR A 51 23.07 -8.59 -4.42
C THR A 51 22.91 -9.24 -3.04
N ASP A 52 23.85 -8.96 -2.14
CA ASP A 52 23.77 -9.28 -0.70
C ASP A 52 23.12 -8.16 0.13
N LYS A 53 22.79 -7.02 -0.51
CA LYS A 53 22.25 -5.83 0.13
C LYS A 53 20.74 -5.73 -0.07
N PRO A 54 19.99 -5.22 0.93
CA PRO A 54 18.57 -4.96 0.76
C PRO A 54 18.28 -4.09 -0.47
N CYS A 55 17.26 -4.48 -1.25
CA CYS A 55 16.83 -3.71 -2.41
C CYS A 55 15.83 -2.64 -2.01
N VAL A 56 15.74 -1.51 -2.75
CA VAL A 56 14.65 -0.55 -2.62
C VAL A 56 14.05 -0.21 -3.98
N VAL A 57 12.71 -0.22 -4.05
CA VAL A 57 11.93 0.05 -5.25
C VAL A 57 10.80 1.02 -4.99
N VAL A 58 10.35 1.75 -6.03
CA VAL A 58 9.15 2.60 -5.98
C VAL A 58 8.05 2.03 -6.86
N GLY A 59 6.92 1.70 -6.24
CA GLY A 59 5.75 1.17 -6.95
C GLY A 59 6.01 -0.18 -7.61
N THR A 60 5.05 -0.62 -8.44
CA THR A 60 5.05 -1.94 -9.11
C THR A 60 5.07 -1.83 -10.63
N LEU A 61 5.44 -0.67 -11.16
CA LEU A 61 5.40 -0.42 -12.60
C LEU A 61 6.81 -0.33 -13.19
N ARG A 62 6.91 -0.50 -14.52
CA ARG A 62 8.16 -0.33 -15.28
C ARG A 62 9.26 -1.33 -14.90
N GLY A 63 8.88 -2.57 -14.57
CA GLY A 63 9.80 -3.65 -14.26
C GLY A 63 10.25 -3.73 -12.80
N THR A 64 9.80 -2.83 -11.93
CA THR A 64 10.08 -2.93 -10.49
C THR A 64 9.41 -4.17 -9.86
N GLU A 65 8.28 -4.63 -10.38
CA GLU A 65 7.66 -5.88 -9.96
C GLU A 65 8.61 -7.09 -10.07
N ARG A 66 9.50 -7.11 -11.05
CA ARG A 66 10.48 -8.19 -11.19
C ARG A 66 11.51 -8.18 -10.07
N ILE A 67 11.97 -7.00 -9.64
CA ILE A 67 12.86 -6.87 -8.49
C ILE A 67 12.18 -7.40 -7.23
N ILE A 68 10.90 -7.05 -7.02
CA ILE A 68 10.11 -7.54 -5.88
C ILE A 68 10.01 -9.08 -5.93
N TRP A 69 9.65 -9.66 -7.07
CA TRP A 69 9.56 -11.12 -7.23
C TRP A 69 10.88 -11.83 -6.95
N GLU A 70 11.99 -11.31 -7.46
CA GLU A 70 13.30 -11.92 -7.20
C GLU A 70 13.68 -11.82 -5.72
N CYS A 71 13.36 -10.72 -5.06
CA CYS A 71 13.56 -10.60 -3.61
C CYS A 71 12.69 -11.62 -2.85
N GLN A 72 11.41 -11.71 -3.16
CA GLN A 72 10.49 -12.67 -2.53
C GLN A 72 10.92 -14.12 -2.76
N LYS A 73 11.24 -14.49 -4.00
CA LYS A 73 11.70 -15.83 -4.38
C LYS A 73 12.95 -16.27 -3.64
N ARG A 74 13.84 -15.31 -3.32
CA ARG A 74 15.12 -15.56 -2.65
C ARG A 74 15.05 -15.35 -1.13
N ASN A 75 13.88 -15.00 -0.59
CA ASN A 75 13.73 -14.52 0.77
C ASN A 75 14.72 -13.38 1.11
N HIS A 76 14.94 -12.49 0.13
CA HIS A 76 15.88 -11.40 0.21
C HIS A 76 15.20 -10.13 0.68
N PRO A 77 15.77 -9.38 1.64
CA PRO A 77 15.13 -8.18 2.17
C PRO A 77 15.03 -7.08 1.10
N PHE A 78 13.87 -6.43 1.03
CA PHE A 78 13.66 -5.27 0.19
C PHE A 78 12.84 -4.21 0.90
N TYR A 79 12.89 -2.99 0.39
CA TYR A 79 12.05 -1.89 0.83
C TYR A 79 11.17 -1.45 -0.33
N TYR A 80 9.88 -1.47 -0.10
CA TYR A 80 8.88 -0.98 -1.04
C TYR A 80 8.46 0.44 -0.65
N MET A 81 8.65 1.36 -1.59
CA MET A 81 8.26 2.75 -1.43
C MET A 81 7.02 3.04 -2.29
N ASP A 82 6.02 3.69 -1.71
CA ASP A 82 4.86 4.20 -2.45
C ASP A 82 4.27 5.39 -1.69
N HIS A 83 3.21 6.01 -2.25
CA HIS A 83 2.50 7.09 -1.58
C HIS A 83 2.13 6.71 -0.14
N ALA A 84 2.24 7.67 0.77
CA ALA A 84 1.84 7.50 2.15
C ALA A 84 0.35 7.13 2.28
N TYR A 85 -0.02 6.55 3.40
CA TYR A 85 -1.41 6.20 3.69
C TYR A 85 -2.27 7.44 3.94
N PHE A 86 -1.69 8.45 4.61
CA PHE A 86 -2.37 9.68 5.01
C PHE A 86 -1.64 10.90 4.45
N GLY A 87 -2.40 11.93 4.06
CA GLY A 87 -1.84 13.20 3.60
C GLY A 87 -1.05 13.14 2.29
N ALA A 88 -1.04 11.99 1.61
CA ALA A 88 -0.35 11.86 0.35
C ALA A 88 -1.08 12.61 -0.76
N THR A 89 -0.43 13.59 -1.35
CA THR A 89 -0.92 14.23 -2.56
C THR A 89 -0.47 13.42 -3.77
N ARG A 90 -1.41 12.86 -4.53
CA ARG A 90 -1.11 12.10 -5.76
C ARG A 90 -0.49 12.95 -6.88
N TYR A 91 -0.52 14.26 -6.73
CA TYR A 91 -0.02 15.19 -7.73
C TYR A 91 1.00 16.14 -7.11
N TYR A 92 2.16 16.24 -7.73
CA TYR A 92 3.27 17.15 -7.36
C TYR A 92 2.88 18.64 -7.20
N LYS A 93 1.66 19.03 -7.59
CA LYS A 93 1.20 20.43 -7.57
C LYS A 93 0.52 20.85 -6.27
N SER A 94 0.09 19.93 -5.43
CA SER A 94 -0.48 20.26 -4.13
C SER A 94 0.53 19.91 -3.04
N LYS A 95 1.31 20.91 -2.63
CA LYS A 95 2.12 20.81 -1.42
C LYS A 95 1.16 20.83 -0.24
N GLY A 96 0.80 19.67 0.30
CA GLY A 96 0.18 19.60 1.63
C GLY A 96 1.12 20.23 2.67
N PRO A 97 0.64 20.46 3.90
CA PRO A 97 1.42 21.13 4.93
C PRO A 97 2.77 20.45 5.22
N ASN A 98 2.94 19.17 4.89
CA ASN A 98 4.15 18.39 5.10
C ASN A 98 4.90 18.01 3.80
N GLY A 99 4.53 18.61 2.66
CA GLY A 99 5.13 18.28 1.36
C GLY A 99 4.67 16.91 0.83
N VAL A 100 5.53 16.26 0.04
CA VAL A 100 5.24 14.93 -0.52
C VAL A 100 5.63 13.88 0.50
N LEU A 101 4.69 12.99 0.83
CA LEU A 101 4.87 11.91 1.79
C LEU A 101 4.89 10.56 1.08
N TYR A 102 5.83 9.70 1.49
CA TYR A 102 5.91 8.31 1.03
C TYR A 102 5.98 7.36 2.23
N ARG A 103 5.40 6.17 2.07
CA ARG A 103 5.64 5.06 2.99
C ARG A 103 6.86 4.26 2.55
N LEU A 104 7.53 3.65 3.50
CA LEU A 104 8.64 2.72 3.29
C LEU A 104 8.37 1.44 4.07
N ILE A 105 8.12 0.35 3.35
CA ILE A 105 7.72 -0.93 3.92
C ILE A 105 8.80 -1.97 3.62
N ARG A 106 9.22 -2.71 4.65
CA ARG A 106 10.25 -3.74 4.52
C ARG A 106 9.64 -5.10 4.21
N SER A 107 10.17 -5.77 3.19
CA SER A 107 9.89 -7.14 2.76
C SER A 107 8.43 -7.43 2.37
N GLN A 108 7.60 -6.39 2.28
CA GLN A 108 6.23 -6.45 1.81
C GLN A 108 5.80 -5.12 1.18
N MET A 109 4.58 -5.04 0.63
CA MET A 109 4.12 -3.83 -0.06
C MET A 109 3.23 -2.94 0.81
N GLN A 110 2.62 -3.53 1.83
CA GLN A 110 1.74 -2.85 2.77
C GLN A 110 2.16 -3.23 4.19
N LEU A 111 2.00 -2.32 5.14
CA LEU A 111 2.11 -2.66 6.56
C LEU A 111 0.79 -3.34 6.98
N ASN A 112 0.80 -4.65 7.07
CA ASN A 112 -0.40 -5.46 7.33
C ASN A 112 -0.49 -5.97 8.77
N TYR A 113 0.27 -5.38 9.69
CA TYR A 113 0.26 -5.67 11.13
C TYR A 113 0.47 -4.39 11.94
N ILE A 114 0.13 -4.45 13.21
CA ILE A 114 0.40 -3.37 14.16
C ILE A 114 1.84 -3.47 14.64
N VAL A 115 2.56 -2.35 14.60
CA VAL A 115 3.94 -2.25 15.10
C VAL A 115 3.95 -1.69 16.51
N GLU A 116 4.89 -2.17 17.32
CA GLU A 116 5.15 -1.61 18.65
C GLU A 116 5.89 -0.28 18.50
N LEU A 117 5.30 0.79 19.04
CA LEU A 117 5.82 2.15 18.94
C LEU A 117 6.38 2.63 20.28
N GLU A 118 7.56 3.23 20.21
CA GLU A 118 8.19 3.90 21.33
C GLU A 118 7.79 5.38 21.42
N LYS A 119 8.17 6.04 22.51
CA LYS A 119 7.85 7.44 22.75
C LYS A 119 8.32 8.38 21.63
N GLU A 120 9.48 8.10 21.07
CA GLU A 120 10.10 8.85 19.97
C GLU A 120 9.28 8.72 18.69
N ASP A 121 8.72 7.53 18.42
CA ASP A 121 7.84 7.32 17.28
C ASP A 121 6.57 8.15 17.39
N TYR A 122 5.93 8.12 18.56
CA TYR A 122 4.75 8.97 18.82
C TYR A 122 5.06 10.45 18.68
N GLN A 123 6.26 10.91 19.09
CA GLN A 123 6.68 12.29 18.88
C GLN A 123 6.86 12.61 17.39
N ARG A 124 7.48 11.69 16.65
CA ARG A 124 7.72 11.83 15.21
C ARG A 124 6.44 11.93 14.40
N ILE A 125 5.47 11.04 14.65
CA ILE A 125 4.23 10.99 13.86
C ILE A 125 3.28 12.17 14.11
N LYS A 126 3.40 12.91 15.22
CA LYS A 126 2.58 14.10 15.50
C LYS A 126 2.58 15.14 14.39
N LYS A 127 3.68 15.24 13.62
CA LYS A 127 3.79 16.16 12.48
C LYS A 127 2.82 15.86 11.34
N PHE A 128 2.30 14.63 11.25
CA PHE A 128 1.34 14.25 10.22
C PHE A 128 -0.11 14.61 10.57
N GLY A 129 -0.33 15.17 11.76
CA GLY A 129 -1.66 15.54 12.27
C GLY A 129 -2.45 14.35 12.80
N LYS A 130 -3.51 14.67 13.51
CA LYS A 130 -4.44 13.69 14.03
C LYS A 130 -5.28 13.16 12.87
N GLN A 131 -5.38 11.84 12.77
CA GLN A 131 -6.35 11.21 11.88
C GLN A 131 -7.67 11.03 12.66
N GLU A 132 -8.77 11.25 11.96
CA GLU A 132 -10.11 11.11 12.53
C GLU A 132 -10.83 9.98 11.82
N TRP A 133 -11.68 9.27 12.56
CA TRP A 133 -12.55 8.24 12.02
C TRP A 133 -13.97 8.40 12.56
N LYS A 134 -14.92 7.87 11.82
CA LYS A 134 -16.35 7.91 12.18
C LYS A 134 -16.74 6.61 12.85
N PRO A 135 -17.73 6.64 13.76
CA PRO A 135 -18.36 5.42 14.26
C PRO A 135 -18.89 4.57 13.09
N PHE A 136 -18.77 3.25 13.20
CA PHE A 136 -19.30 2.34 12.20
C PHE A 136 -20.82 2.45 12.08
N HIS A 137 -21.31 2.60 10.87
CA HIS A 137 -22.72 2.49 10.57
C HIS A 137 -23.07 1.05 10.20
N LYS A 138 -24.23 0.57 10.70
CA LYS A 138 -24.61 -0.84 10.56
C LYS A 138 -25.66 -1.10 9.47
N ASN A 139 -26.19 -0.04 8.86
CA ASN A 139 -27.32 -0.10 7.94
C ASN A 139 -26.94 0.38 6.54
N GLY A 140 -26.00 -0.31 5.91
CA GLY A 140 -25.61 -0.02 4.53
C GLY A 140 -26.50 -0.77 3.53
N GLU A 141 -26.60 -0.26 2.29
CA GLU A 141 -27.48 -0.81 1.25
C GLU A 141 -26.73 -1.67 0.23
N HIS A 142 -25.43 -1.43 0.06
CA HIS A 142 -24.63 -2.07 -0.99
C HIS A 142 -23.24 -2.45 -0.49
N ILE A 143 -22.61 -3.37 -1.21
CA ILE A 143 -21.20 -3.74 -1.05
C ILE A 143 -20.40 -3.05 -2.15
N LEU A 144 -19.27 -2.46 -1.79
CA LEU A 144 -18.36 -1.83 -2.73
C LEU A 144 -17.15 -2.75 -3.02
N LEU A 145 -17.12 -3.37 -4.19
CA LEU A 145 -16.02 -4.21 -4.64
C LEU A 145 -14.96 -3.37 -5.36
N CYS A 146 -13.76 -3.24 -4.76
CA CYS A 146 -12.64 -2.47 -5.29
C CYS A 146 -11.54 -3.40 -5.81
N PRO A 147 -11.50 -3.70 -7.13
CA PRO A 147 -10.56 -4.65 -7.68
C PRO A 147 -9.11 -4.16 -7.61
N PRO A 148 -8.14 -5.09 -7.53
CA PRO A 148 -6.73 -4.78 -7.68
C PRO A 148 -6.42 -4.34 -9.12
N THR A 149 -5.37 -3.54 -9.27
CA THR A 149 -4.90 -3.16 -10.62
C THR A 149 -4.23 -4.34 -11.32
N LYS A 150 -4.12 -4.29 -12.66
CA LYS A 150 -3.42 -5.31 -13.45
C LYS A 150 -2.01 -5.63 -12.93
N ALA A 151 -1.27 -4.64 -12.45
CA ALA A 151 0.06 -4.83 -11.88
C ALA A 151 0.01 -5.64 -10.58
N ILE A 152 -0.98 -5.39 -9.73
CA ILE A 152 -1.20 -6.15 -8.50
C ILE A 152 -1.68 -7.57 -8.80
N CYS A 153 -2.60 -7.74 -9.76
CA CYS A 153 -3.02 -9.08 -10.19
C CYS A 153 -1.82 -9.93 -10.63
N ARG A 154 -0.92 -9.37 -11.45
CA ARG A 154 0.31 -10.07 -11.86
C ARG A 154 1.22 -10.38 -10.67
N LEU A 155 1.45 -9.40 -9.80
CA LEU A 155 2.38 -9.56 -8.67
C LEU A 155 1.94 -10.67 -7.72
N TYR A 156 0.64 -10.81 -7.48
CA TYR A 156 0.07 -11.81 -6.57
C TYR A 156 -0.50 -13.04 -7.28
N ASN A 157 -0.29 -13.16 -8.60
CA ASN A 157 -0.81 -14.27 -9.40
C ASN A 157 -2.33 -14.49 -9.27
N LEU A 158 -3.09 -13.38 -9.27
CA LEU A 158 -4.55 -13.38 -9.12
C LEU A 158 -5.30 -13.56 -10.48
N GLY A 159 -4.60 -13.89 -11.55
CA GLY A 159 -5.13 -13.82 -12.90
C GLY A 159 -5.17 -12.39 -13.42
N ASP A 160 -6.19 -12.04 -14.19
CA ASP A 160 -6.44 -10.67 -14.60
C ASP A 160 -7.50 -9.98 -13.71
N GLU A 161 -7.67 -8.69 -13.92
CA GLU A 161 -8.63 -7.87 -13.13
C GLU A 161 -10.06 -8.39 -13.27
N GLN A 162 -10.48 -8.83 -14.49
CA GLN A 162 -11.85 -9.29 -14.71
C GLN A 162 -12.08 -10.65 -14.07
N LEU A 163 -11.14 -11.58 -14.19
CA LEU A 163 -11.21 -12.88 -13.54
C LEU A 163 -11.31 -12.73 -12.02
N TRP A 164 -10.53 -11.80 -11.44
CA TRP A 164 -10.62 -11.52 -10.01
C TRP A 164 -12.01 -10.99 -9.64
N ILE A 165 -12.57 -10.02 -10.41
CA ILE A 165 -13.91 -9.48 -10.18
C ILE A 165 -14.96 -10.60 -10.22
N ASP A 166 -14.96 -11.41 -11.27
CA ASP A 166 -15.95 -12.46 -11.46
C ASP A 166 -15.89 -13.51 -10.35
N THR A 167 -14.68 -13.84 -9.91
CA THR A 167 -14.45 -14.74 -8.77
C THR A 167 -15.03 -14.17 -7.49
N GLN A 168 -14.74 -12.89 -7.18
CA GLN A 168 -15.26 -12.26 -5.96
C GLN A 168 -16.79 -12.09 -5.99
N LEU A 169 -17.37 -11.73 -7.15
CA LEU A 169 -18.82 -11.62 -7.30
C LEU A 169 -19.49 -12.98 -7.04
N THR A 170 -18.96 -14.04 -7.65
CA THR A 170 -19.49 -15.40 -7.47
C THR A 170 -19.43 -15.84 -6.01
N GLU A 171 -18.34 -15.51 -5.32
CA GLU A 171 -18.18 -15.89 -3.91
C GLU A 171 -19.08 -15.07 -2.98
N LEU A 172 -19.13 -13.75 -3.15
CA LEU A 172 -19.98 -12.86 -2.34
C LEU A 172 -21.46 -13.19 -2.46
N GLN A 173 -21.96 -13.51 -3.67
CA GLN A 173 -23.35 -13.84 -3.93
C GLN A 173 -23.85 -15.10 -3.21
N LYS A 174 -22.97 -15.90 -2.61
CA LYS A 174 -23.36 -17.02 -1.77
C LYS A 174 -23.83 -16.59 -0.37
N TYR A 175 -23.45 -15.39 0.07
CA TYR A 175 -23.61 -14.94 1.43
C TYR A 175 -24.42 -13.64 1.57
N THR A 176 -24.77 -12.97 0.45
CA THR A 176 -25.53 -11.72 0.47
C THR A 176 -26.37 -11.51 -0.78
N ASP A 177 -27.55 -10.93 -0.58
CA ASP A 177 -28.44 -10.45 -1.65
C ASP A 177 -28.28 -8.94 -1.92
N ARG A 178 -27.33 -8.28 -1.24
CA ARG A 178 -27.09 -6.85 -1.42
C ARG A 178 -26.58 -6.55 -2.82
N ASN A 179 -26.89 -5.36 -3.33
CA ASN A 179 -26.32 -4.86 -4.56
C ASN A 179 -24.79 -4.73 -4.42
N ILE A 180 -24.03 -5.28 -5.37
CA ILE A 180 -22.57 -5.19 -5.40
C ILE A 180 -22.16 -4.20 -6.48
N ILE A 181 -21.54 -3.11 -6.07
CA ILE A 181 -21.01 -2.05 -6.96
C ILE A 181 -19.51 -2.30 -7.20
N VAL A 182 -19.13 -2.58 -8.44
CA VAL A 182 -17.72 -2.73 -8.82
C VAL A 182 -17.12 -1.34 -9.11
N ARG A 183 -16.14 -0.93 -8.30
CA ARG A 183 -15.47 0.35 -8.43
C ARG A 183 -14.05 0.20 -8.95
N LYS A 184 -13.85 0.38 -10.26
CA LYS A 184 -12.52 0.41 -10.89
C LYS A 184 -11.82 1.75 -10.61
N LYS A 185 -10.47 1.75 -10.73
CA LYS A 185 -9.62 2.91 -10.38
C LYS A 185 -9.91 4.16 -11.23
N ASP A 186 -10.38 3.98 -12.45
CA ASP A 186 -10.66 5.06 -13.42
C ASP A 186 -12.09 5.63 -13.34
N THR A 187 -12.89 5.17 -12.37
CA THR A 187 -14.24 5.72 -12.18
C THR A 187 -14.19 7.21 -11.84
N LYS A 188 -15.13 7.98 -12.41
CA LYS A 188 -15.27 9.42 -12.16
C LYS A 188 -15.91 9.75 -10.80
N VAL A 189 -16.60 8.80 -10.21
CA VAL A 189 -17.25 8.97 -8.90
C VAL A 189 -16.20 8.86 -7.80
N SER A 190 -16.20 9.79 -6.84
CA SER A 190 -15.27 9.75 -5.71
C SER A 190 -15.51 8.52 -4.83
N LEU A 191 -14.48 8.06 -4.12
CA LEU A 191 -14.64 6.96 -3.17
C LEU A 191 -15.62 7.35 -2.05
N GLN A 192 -15.53 8.55 -1.53
CA GLN A 192 -16.42 9.07 -0.48
C GLN A 192 -17.90 8.97 -0.88
N LYS A 193 -18.21 9.26 -2.16
CA LYS A 193 -19.59 9.12 -2.66
C LYS A 193 -20.05 7.65 -2.69
N HIS A 194 -19.17 6.71 -3.02
CA HIS A 194 -19.47 5.29 -2.96
C HIS A 194 -19.54 4.73 -1.54
N LEU A 195 -18.92 5.39 -0.56
CA LEU A 195 -19.00 4.99 0.85
C LEU A 195 -20.29 5.47 1.52
N GLU A 196 -21.05 6.39 0.90
CA GLU A 196 -22.39 6.76 1.39
C GLU A 196 -23.32 5.53 1.32
N ASN A 197 -23.95 5.18 2.44
CA ASN A 197 -24.81 3.99 2.57
C ASN A 197 -24.13 2.66 2.17
N CYS A 198 -22.80 2.60 2.14
CA CYS A 198 -22.05 1.39 1.86
C CYS A 198 -22.09 0.47 3.09
N HIS A 199 -22.48 -0.80 2.90
CA HIS A 199 -22.50 -1.81 3.95
C HIS A 199 -21.10 -2.31 4.29
N ALA A 200 -20.31 -2.64 3.27
CA ALA A 200 -18.93 -3.08 3.41
C ALA A 200 -18.12 -2.79 2.14
N VAL A 201 -16.81 -2.60 2.31
CA VAL A 201 -15.85 -2.53 1.19
C VAL A 201 -15.12 -3.85 1.09
N VAL A 202 -15.03 -4.41 -0.11
CA VAL A 202 -14.27 -5.63 -0.41
C VAL A 202 -13.13 -5.30 -1.36
N THR A 203 -11.91 -5.71 -1.00
CA THR A 203 -10.74 -5.49 -1.86
C THR A 203 -9.60 -6.43 -1.52
N HIS A 204 -8.66 -6.65 -2.44
CA HIS A 204 -7.43 -7.40 -2.16
C HIS A 204 -6.52 -6.65 -1.16
N GLN A 205 -6.00 -5.48 -1.55
CA GLN A 205 -5.09 -4.68 -0.71
C GLN A 205 -5.16 -3.18 -0.99
N SER A 206 -6.29 -2.71 -1.54
CA SER A 206 -6.42 -1.29 -1.88
C SER A 206 -6.47 -0.41 -0.63
N THR A 207 -5.89 0.79 -0.70
CA THR A 207 -6.08 1.83 0.32
C THR A 207 -7.53 2.27 0.47
N ALA A 208 -8.43 1.85 -0.43
CA ALA A 208 -9.88 2.03 -0.26
C ALA A 208 -10.41 1.40 1.04
N ALA A 209 -9.80 0.30 1.52
CA ALA A 209 -10.12 -0.29 2.82
C ALA A 209 -9.79 0.66 3.98
N ILE A 210 -8.65 1.36 3.91
CA ILE A 210 -8.26 2.37 4.91
C ILE A 210 -9.28 3.50 4.95
N GLU A 211 -9.62 4.06 3.76
CA GLU A 211 -10.59 5.15 3.65
C GLU A 211 -12.00 4.71 4.12
N ALA A 212 -12.36 3.44 3.89
CA ALA A 212 -13.62 2.86 4.35
C ALA A 212 -13.69 2.82 5.88
N ILE A 213 -12.69 2.21 6.53
CA ILE A 213 -12.62 2.13 8.00
C ILE A 213 -12.70 3.52 8.63
N LEU A 214 -11.94 4.50 8.12
CA LEU A 214 -12.00 5.87 8.63
C LEU A 214 -13.37 6.56 8.38
N ALA A 215 -14.09 6.14 7.35
CA ALA A 215 -15.44 6.62 7.06
C ALA A 215 -16.53 5.91 7.88
N GLY A 216 -16.18 4.94 8.73
CA GLY A 216 -17.12 4.13 9.50
C GLY A 216 -17.78 3.02 8.69
N VAL A 217 -17.11 2.52 7.65
CA VAL A 217 -17.56 1.39 6.82
C VAL A 217 -16.61 0.22 7.04
N PRO A 218 -17.09 -0.96 7.45
CA PRO A 218 -16.25 -2.14 7.61
C PRO A 218 -15.65 -2.59 6.28
N SER A 219 -14.49 -3.24 6.32
CA SER A 219 -13.86 -3.75 5.11
C SER A 219 -13.48 -5.21 5.20
N PHE A 220 -13.48 -5.86 4.05
CA PHE A 220 -13.01 -7.22 3.81
C PHE A 220 -11.81 -7.17 2.90
N CYS A 221 -10.69 -7.72 3.33
CA CYS A 221 -9.47 -7.66 2.54
C CYS A 221 -8.60 -8.89 2.80
N ASP A 222 -7.66 -9.12 1.88
CA ASP A 222 -6.67 -10.18 2.07
C ASP A 222 -5.63 -9.79 3.12
N ASN A 223 -4.97 -10.79 3.70
CA ASN A 223 -3.97 -10.62 4.75
C ASN A 223 -2.74 -9.77 4.36
N VAL A 224 -2.58 -9.45 3.09
CA VAL A 224 -1.53 -8.55 2.57
C VAL A 224 -1.95 -7.07 2.57
N SER A 225 -3.17 -6.77 2.98
CA SER A 225 -3.70 -5.40 3.03
C SER A 225 -3.19 -4.65 4.26
N ALA A 226 -3.00 -3.35 4.11
CA ALA A 226 -2.70 -2.47 5.25
C ALA A 226 -3.86 -2.37 6.26
N ALA A 227 -5.07 -2.79 5.89
CA ALA A 227 -6.24 -2.83 6.77
C ALA A 227 -6.45 -4.20 7.44
N ASN A 228 -5.53 -5.17 7.26
CA ASN A 228 -5.67 -6.54 7.77
C ASN A 228 -6.12 -6.61 9.23
N GLU A 229 -5.48 -5.86 10.13
CA GLU A 229 -5.73 -5.91 11.57
C GLU A 229 -7.10 -5.34 12.01
N VAL A 230 -7.73 -4.55 11.15
CA VAL A 230 -9.01 -3.86 11.41
C VAL A 230 -10.10 -4.27 10.43
N SER A 231 -9.89 -5.35 9.70
CA SER A 231 -10.76 -5.87 8.64
C SER A 231 -11.01 -7.36 8.84
N GLU A 232 -11.85 -7.89 7.98
CA GLU A 232 -12.13 -9.31 7.91
C GLU A 232 -11.78 -9.88 6.54
N SER A 233 -11.69 -11.22 6.42
CA SER A 233 -11.39 -11.89 5.15
C SER A 233 -12.46 -12.92 4.74
N LEU A 234 -13.33 -13.35 5.67
CA LEU A 234 -14.31 -14.39 5.46
C LEU A 234 -15.67 -13.80 5.04
N TYR A 235 -16.07 -14.02 3.80
CA TYR A 235 -17.34 -13.47 3.25
C TYR A 235 -18.60 -14.05 3.88
N GLU A 236 -18.52 -15.18 4.58
CA GLU A 236 -19.65 -15.71 5.36
C GLU A 236 -20.14 -14.72 6.43
N ASN A 237 -19.27 -13.80 6.86
CA ASN A 237 -19.60 -12.76 7.82
C ASN A 237 -20.04 -11.44 7.17
N ILE A 238 -20.25 -11.39 5.85
CA ILE A 238 -20.50 -10.13 5.12
C ILE A 238 -21.73 -9.37 5.62
N GLU A 239 -22.76 -10.08 6.13
CA GLU A 239 -23.95 -9.46 6.70
C GLU A 239 -23.80 -9.04 8.17
N THR A 240 -22.78 -9.57 8.86
CA THR A 240 -22.45 -9.26 10.25
C THR A 240 -20.96 -8.96 10.40
N PRO A 241 -20.48 -7.90 9.72
CA PRO A 241 -19.04 -7.62 9.64
C PRO A 241 -18.41 -7.35 11.00
N TYR A 242 -17.10 -7.58 11.09
CA TYR A 242 -16.30 -7.17 12.22
C TYR A 242 -16.23 -5.64 12.34
N TYR A 243 -16.42 -5.15 13.54
CA TYR A 243 -16.31 -3.72 13.89
C TYR A 243 -15.20 -3.56 14.93
N PRO A 244 -13.98 -3.17 14.54
CA PRO A 244 -12.89 -2.91 15.48
C PRO A 244 -13.24 -1.76 16.42
N ASP A 245 -12.77 -1.83 17.66
CA ASP A 245 -12.93 -0.75 18.63
C ASP A 245 -11.98 0.43 18.34
N ASP A 246 -12.23 1.56 19.01
CA ASP A 246 -11.46 2.79 18.82
C ASP A 246 -9.99 2.65 19.23
N ASP A 247 -9.68 1.82 20.22
CA ASP A 247 -8.30 1.61 20.68
C ASP A 247 -7.50 0.84 19.63
N LEU A 248 -8.08 -0.19 19.02
CA LEU A 248 -7.45 -0.94 17.95
C LEU A 248 -7.28 -0.07 16.68
N ILE A 249 -8.31 0.71 16.30
CA ILE A 249 -8.22 1.65 15.18
C ILE A 249 -7.08 2.66 15.42
N LYS A 250 -6.99 3.17 16.63
CA LYS A 250 -5.93 4.13 16.99
C LYS A 250 -4.54 3.51 16.85
N GLN A 251 -4.31 2.31 17.38
CA GLN A 251 -3.03 1.61 17.29
C GLN A 251 -2.65 1.32 15.82
N TRP A 252 -3.63 0.90 15.02
CA TRP A 252 -3.46 0.67 13.60
C TRP A 252 -3.12 1.95 12.83
N VAL A 253 -3.84 3.05 13.06
CA VAL A 253 -3.54 4.36 12.46
C VAL A 253 -2.14 4.83 12.83
N ASP A 254 -1.76 4.74 14.10
CA ASP A 254 -0.43 5.14 14.57
C ASP A 254 0.67 4.28 13.91
N SER A 255 0.42 2.98 13.72
CA SER A 255 1.31 2.07 12.98
C SER A 255 1.48 2.49 11.52
N LEU A 256 0.40 2.81 10.81
CA LEU A 256 0.46 3.29 9.43
C LEU A 256 1.18 4.65 9.32
N LEU A 257 0.97 5.55 10.27
CA LEU A 257 1.68 6.83 10.34
C LEU A 257 3.18 6.65 10.59
N SER A 258 3.55 5.62 11.36
CA SER A 258 4.96 5.38 11.74
C SER A 258 5.86 4.98 10.58
N VAL A 259 5.30 4.43 9.52
CA VAL A 259 6.04 3.99 8.32
C VAL A 259 5.91 4.94 7.14
N GLN A 260 5.34 6.13 7.35
CA GLN A 260 5.36 7.19 6.33
C GLN A 260 6.34 8.30 6.72
N PHE A 261 6.95 8.90 5.69
CA PHE A 261 8.12 9.76 5.82
C PHE A 261 8.03 10.96 4.90
N THR A 262 8.65 12.06 5.32
CA THR A 262 8.87 13.26 4.51
C THR A 262 10.11 13.09 3.62
N GLY A 263 10.24 13.95 2.61
CA GLY A 263 11.45 13.99 1.77
C GLY A 263 12.74 14.23 2.56
N ASP A 264 12.68 14.99 3.65
CA ASP A 264 13.86 15.25 4.48
C ASP A 264 14.26 14.02 5.30
N GLU A 265 13.31 13.22 5.78
CA GLU A 265 13.60 11.95 6.45
C GLU A 265 14.20 10.88 5.53
N PHE A 266 13.97 10.99 4.21
CA PHE A 266 14.69 10.16 3.23
C PHE A 266 16.14 10.65 3.04
N LYS A 267 16.38 11.96 3.10
CA LYS A 267 17.73 12.54 2.92
C LYS A 267 18.65 12.33 4.12
N ASP A 268 18.12 12.37 5.33
CA ASP A 268 18.90 12.24 6.57
C ASP A 268 19.02 10.80 7.09
N GLY A 269 18.37 9.83 6.42
CA GLY A 269 18.38 8.41 6.78
C GLY A 269 17.36 7.98 7.83
N THR A 270 16.60 8.91 8.42
CA THR A 270 15.55 8.60 9.39
C THR A 270 14.56 7.57 8.84
N ALA A 271 14.15 7.71 7.57
CA ALA A 271 13.21 6.77 6.94
C ALA A 271 13.73 5.33 6.95
N TYR A 272 15.01 5.12 6.58
CA TYR A 272 15.62 3.80 6.56
C TYR A 272 15.73 3.18 7.96
N HIS A 273 16.29 3.94 8.91
CA HIS A 273 16.53 3.44 10.25
C HIS A 273 15.23 3.12 10.99
N THR A 274 14.23 4.00 10.88
CA THR A 274 12.90 3.79 11.48
C THR A 274 12.19 2.60 10.85
N ALA A 275 12.10 2.53 9.50
CA ALA A 275 11.46 1.41 8.82
C ALA A 275 12.17 0.08 9.11
N THR A 276 13.49 0.07 9.24
CA THR A 276 14.24 -1.14 9.60
C THR A 276 13.94 -1.58 11.03
N ARG A 277 13.94 -0.67 11.99
CA ARG A 277 13.69 -0.98 13.40
C ARG A 277 12.27 -1.48 13.65
N LEU A 278 11.27 -0.81 13.08
CA LEU A 278 9.86 -1.11 13.31
C LEU A 278 9.38 -2.38 12.60
N GLN A 279 10.11 -2.88 11.61
CA GLN A 279 9.67 -3.96 10.74
C GLN A 279 10.69 -5.12 10.69
N THR A 280 11.42 -5.32 11.77
CA THR A 280 12.35 -6.46 11.95
C THR A 280 11.66 -7.67 12.55
#